data_c7a1eecc8be39393679bb141a7ad42a0
#
_entry.id   c7a1eecc8be39393679bb141a7ad42a0
#
_cell.length_a   1.000
_cell.length_b   1.000
_cell.length_c   1.000
_cell.angle_alpha   90.00
_cell.angle_beta   90.00
_cell.angle_gamma   90.00
#
_symmetry.space_group_name_H-M   'P 1'
#
loop_
_entity.id
_entity.type
_entity.pdbx_description
1 polymer ?
#
loop_
_entity_poly.entity_id
_entity_poly.type
_entity_poly.pdbx_seq_one_letter_code
_entity_poly.pdbx_strand_id
1 'polypeptide(L)'
;MSRGRLLSVLGAVAVVAVVVIGLSQTKSDNSAPKPDTFDLAAAKRSLAGAPAPLAALHDRSNTLIPADKQVYAGEIKGLAGHPIVVNKWASWCGPCRGEFPVLQSTSVKYGKRVAFVGLDASDSDSDASKFLGHFPVTYPSLVDRNSHIAQSLGIGRSFPTTMYYDARGKVQYIHQGPYTSDAKFAADIERYALGRPS
;
A
#
# COMPACT_ATOMS: atom_id res chain seq x y z
N MET A 1 -8.45 1.69 -71.71
CA MET A 1 -7.66 1.89 -70.49
C MET A 1 -6.43 1.00 -70.57
N SER A 2 -5.21 1.56 -70.51
CA SER A 2 -3.99 0.76 -70.66
C SER A 2 -3.78 -0.15 -69.43
N ARG A 3 -3.27 -1.37 -69.67
CA ARG A 3 -2.97 -2.36 -68.59
C ARG A 3 -2.16 -1.77 -67.43
N GLY A 4 -1.32 -0.77 -67.67
CA GLY A 4 -0.54 -0.08 -66.64
C GLY A 4 -1.36 0.76 -65.68
N ARG A 5 -2.45 1.43 -66.14
CA ARG A 5 -3.35 2.20 -65.27
C ARG A 5 -4.19 1.30 -64.35
N LEU A 6 -4.55 0.09 -64.84
CA LEU A 6 -5.32 -0.87 -64.06
C LEU A 6 -4.46 -1.46 -62.91
N LEU A 7 -3.20 -1.74 -63.18
CA LEU A 7 -2.24 -2.22 -62.15
C LEU A 7 -1.93 -1.18 -61.11
N SER A 8 -1.81 0.11 -61.51
CA SER A 8 -1.57 1.21 -60.57
C SER A 8 -2.78 1.46 -59.63
N VAL A 9 -4.00 1.31 -60.13
CA VAL A 9 -5.22 1.47 -59.33
C VAL A 9 -5.39 0.30 -58.34
N LEU A 10 -5.12 -0.93 -58.78
CA LEU A 10 -5.16 -2.11 -57.90
C LEU A 10 -4.10 -2.06 -56.81
N GLY A 11 -2.89 -1.58 -57.13
CA GLY A 11 -1.83 -1.36 -56.12
C GLY A 11 -2.21 -0.31 -55.06
N ALA A 12 -2.79 0.81 -55.51
CA ALA A 12 -3.25 1.88 -54.62
C ALA A 12 -4.39 1.41 -53.68
N VAL A 13 -5.35 0.64 -54.20
CA VAL A 13 -6.43 0.06 -53.38
C VAL A 13 -5.92 -0.93 -52.37
N ALA A 14 -4.96 -1.78 -52.75
CA ALA A 14 -4.34 -2.75 -51.82
C ALA A 14 -3.57 -2.05 -50.67
N VAL A 15 -2.83 -0.97 -50.96
CA VAL A 15 -2.12 -0.18 -49.95
C VAL A 15 -3.11 0.51 -49.01
N VAL A 16 -4.17 1.09 -49.51
CA VAL A 16 -5.22 1.71 -48.67
C VAL A 16 -5.91 0.67 -47.80
N ALA A 17 -6.21 -0.51 -48.31
CA ALA A 17 -6.82 -1.60 -47.55
C ALA A 17 -5.88 -2.08 -46.38
N VAL A 18 -4.57 -2.22 -46.64
CA VAL A 18 -3.59 -2.60 -45.61
C VAL A 18 -3.46 -1.50 -44.54
N VAL A 19 -3.47 -0.23 -44.92
CA VAL A 19 -3.42 0.89 -43.98
C VAL A 19 -4.69 0.95 -43.12
N VAL A 20 -5.88 0.76 -43.72
CA VAL A 20 -7.14 0.75 -43.00
C VAL A 20 -7.26 -0.44 -42.04
N ILE A 21 -6.78 -1.63 -42.43
CA ILE A 21 -6.74 -2.81 -41.56
C ILE A 21 -5.71 -2.60 -40.46
N GLY A 22 -4.54 -2.03 -40.77
CA GLY A 22 -3.50 -1.70 -39.78
C GLY A 22 -3.99 -0.70 -38.72
N LEU A 23 -4.74 0.33 -39.14
CA LEU A 23 -5.29 1.34 -38.23
C LEU A 23 -6.50 0.83 -37.42
N SER A 24 -7.24 -0.16 -37.92
CA SER A 24 -8.32 -0.77 -37.14
C SER A 24 -7.84 -1.78 -36.10
N GLN A 25 -6.63 -2.33 -36.25
CA GLN A 25 -5.99 -3.20 -35.25
C GLN A 25 -5.30 -2.41 -34.14
N THR A 26 -5.12 -1.08 -34.29
CA THR A 26 -4.60 -0.21 -33.22
C THR A 26 -5.67 0.31 -32.26
N LYS A 27 -6.91 -0.18 -32.32
CA LYS A 27 -7.76 -0.18 -31.13
C LYS A 27 -7.24 -1.24 -30.14
N SER A 28 -6.02 -1.03 -29.68
CA SER A 28 -5.62 -1.53 -28.39
C SER A 28 -6.64 -0.99 -27.40
N ASP A 29 -7.40 -1.87 -26.78
CA ASP A 29 -8.03 -1.58 -25.49
C ASP A 29 -6.90 -1.20 -24.52
N ASN A 30 -6.43 0.03 -24.61
CA ASN A 30 -5.62 0.70 -23.60
C ASN A 30 -6.54 1.10 -22.42
N SER A 31 -7.47 0.24 -22.06
CA SER A 31 -7.95 0.14 -20.71
C SER A 31 -6.78 -0.45 -19.94
N ALA A 32 -5.85 0.41 -19.50
CA ALA A 32 -4.99 0.03 -18.37
C ALA A 32 -5.93 -0.64 -17.36
N PRO A 33 -5.59 -1.84 -16.81
CA PRO A 33 -6.42 -2.47 -15.80
C PRO A 33 -6.76 -1.39 -14.79
N LYS A 34 -8.05 -1.09 -14.60
CA LYS A 34 -8.46 -0.22 -13.48
C LYS A 34 -7.79 -0.83 -12.28
N PRO A 35 -7.01 -0.08 -11.48
CA PRO A 35 -6.47 -0.62 -10.25
C PRO A 35 -7.65 -1.26 -9.54
N ASP A 36 -7.56 -2.56 -9.22
CA ASP A 36 -8.59 -3.23 -8.44
C ASP A 36 -8.83 -2.34 -7.22
N THR A 37 -10.00 -1.71 -7.15
CA THR A 37 -10.31 -0.80 -6.07
C THR A 37 -10.37 -1.66 -4.81
N PHE A 38 -9.44 -1.46 -3.88
CA PHE A 38 -9.38 -2.21 -2.64
C PHE A 38 -10.72 -2.07 -1.89
N ASP A 39 -11.45 -3.17 -1.74
CA ASP A 39 -12.70 -3.22 -1.00
C ASP A 39 -12.41 -3.35 0.51
N LEU A 40 -12.36 -2.21 1.20
CA LEU A 40 -12.14 -2.15 2.64
C LEU A 40 -13.19 -2.92 3.42
N ALA A 41 -14.46 -2.92 2.98
CA ALA A 41 -15.53 -3.62 3.67
C ALA A 41 -15.36 -5.14 3.56
N ALA A 42 -15.00 -5.66 2.38
CA ALA A 42 -14.67 -7.07 2.19
C ALA A 42 -13.42 -7.45 3.00
N ALA A 43 -12.38 -6.60 3.00
CA ALA A 43 -11.16 -6.80 3.78
C ALA A 43 -11.46 -6.88 5.28
N LYS A 44 -12.27 -5.98 5.83
CA LYS A 44 -12.71 -6.04 7.25
C LYS A 44 -13.48 -7.31 7.56
N ARG A 45 -14.39 -7.74 6.68
CA ARG A 45 -15.12 -9.01 6.86
C ARG A 45 -14.18 -10.21 6.92
N SER A 46 -13.14 -10.24 6.09
CA SER A 46 -12.14 -11.32 6.09
C SER A 46 -11.31 -11.38 7.37
N LEU A 47 -11.17 -10.25 8.08
CA LEU A 47 -10.45 -10.14 9.35
C LEU A 47 -11.33 -10.48 10.57
N ALA A 48 -12.62 -10.78 10.39
CA ALA A 48 -13.50 -11.21 11.47
C ALA A 48 -12.92 -12.43 12.22
N GLY A 49 -13.09 -12.46 13.54
CA GLY A 49 -12.54 -13.50 14.41
C GLY A 49 -11.04 -13.33 14.74
N ALA A 50 -10.45 -12.17 14.46
CA ALA A 50 -9.12 -11.81 14.98
C ALA A 50 -9.15 -11.73 16.52
N PRO A 51 -8.00 -11.96 17.21
CA PRO A 51 -7.85 -11.69 18.64
C PRO A 51 -8.30 -10.27 19.02
N ALA A 52 -8.86 -10.09 20.21
CA ALA A 52 -9.47 -8.83 20.63
C ALA A 52 -8.59 -7.57 20.41
N PRO A 53 -7.28 -7.54 20.71
CA PRO A 53 -6.45 -6.37 20.43
C PRO A 53 -6.35 -6.05 18.92
N LEU A 54 -6.28 -7.08 18.07
CA LEU A 54 -6.23 -6.92 16.61
C LEU A 54 -7.59 -6.52 16.04
N ALA A 55 -8.68 -7.09 16.57
CA ALA A 55 -10.04 -6.71 16.19
C ALA A 55 -10.29 -5.22 16.46
N ALA A 56 -9.84 -4.70 17.62
CA ALA A 56 -9.94 -3.29 17.98
C ALA A 56 -9.16 -2.37 17.02
N LEU A 57 -8.03 -2.83 16.44
CA LEU A 57 -7.36 -2.12 15.35
C LEU A 57 -8.21 -2.10 14.08
N HIS A 58 -8.79 -3.24 13.71
CA HIS A 58 -9.62 -3.34 12.51
C HIS A 58 -10.91 -2.52 12.61
N ASP A 59 -11.45 -2.33 13.82
CA ASP A 59 -12.60 -1.46 14.04
C ASP A 59 -12.28 0.01 13.75
N ARG A 60 -11.00 0.41 13.98
CA ARG A 60 -10.46 1.73 13.66
C ARG A 60 -9.79 1.81 12.26
N SER A 61 -10.09 0.85 11.37
CA SER A 61 -9.56 0.83 10.00
C SER A 61 -9.69 2.18 9.32
N ASN A 62 -8.63 2.58 8.61
CA ASN A 62 -8.61 3.78 7.75
C ASN A 62 -8.89 5.11 8.49
N THR A 63 -8.64 5.18 9.80
CA THR A 63 -8.81 6.41 10.59
C THR A 63 -7.48 7.07 10.88
N LEU A 64 -7.50 8.40 11.00
CA LEU A 64 -6.39 9.23 11.47
C LEU A 64 -6.61 9.54 12.94
N ILE A 65 -5.64 9.21 13.78
CA ILE A 65 -5.69 9.37 15.24
C ILE A 65 -4.59 10.35 15.66
N PRO A 66 -4.92 11.54 16.18
CA PRO A 66 -3.91 12.46 16.69
C PRO A 66 -3.03 11.76 17.75
N ALA A 67 -1.71 11.88 17.60
CA ALA A 67 -0.79 11.17 18.47
C ALA A 67 0.41 12.04 18.88
N ASP A 68 0.88 11.75 20.07
CA ASP A 68 2.18 12.12 20.61
C ASP A 68 2.96 10.85 20.98
N LYS A 69 4.13 11.01 21.58
CA LYS A 69 4.97 9.88 22.01
C LYS A 69 4.27 9.00 23.04
N GLN A 70 3.40 9.55 23.88
CA GLN A 70 2.70 8.79 24.92
C GLN A 70 1.57 7.96 24.31
N VAL A 71 0.81 8.55 23.38
CA VAL A 71 -0.24 7.85 22.62
C VAL A 71 0.39 6.72 21.79
N TYR A 72 1.50 6.99 21.10
CA TYR A 72 2.23 5.96 20.36
C TYR A 72 2.69 4.81 21.27
N ALA A 73 3.36 5.13 22.38
CA ALA A 73 3.82 4.12 23.33
C ALA A 73 2.66 3.32 23.93
N GLY A 74 1.53 3.97 24.20
CA GLY A 74 0.30 3.33 24.68
C GLY A 74 -0.28 2.36 23.64
N GLU A 75 -0.31 2.74 22.35
CA GLU A 75 -0.76 1.87 21.27
C GLU A 75 0.11 0.62 21.15
N ILE A 76 1.44 0.78 21.09
CA ILE A 76 2.37 -0.36 21.05
C ILE A 76 2.21 -1.27 22.26
N LYS A 77 2.08 -0.70 23.46
CA LYS A 77 1.85 -1.45 24.70
C LYS A 77 0.51 -2.20 24.70
N GLY A 78 -0.55 -1.58 24.17
CA GLY A 78 -1.88 -2.19 24.07
C GLY A 78 -1.92 -3.39 23.13
N LEU A 79 -0.94 -3.50 22.22
CA LEU A 79 -0.78 -4.61 21.28
C LEU A 79 0.19 -5.68 21.77
N ALA A 80 0.65 -5.61 23.04
CA ALA A 80 1.54 -6.61 23.62
C ALA A 80 0.96 -8.02 23.50
N GLY A 81 1.83 -8.99 23.19
CA GLY A 81 1.43 -10.36 22.86
C GLY A 81 1.25 -10.61 21.36
N HIS A 82 1.21 -9.55 20.54
CA HIS A 82 1.15 -9.64 19.08
C HIS A 82 2.37 -8.96 18.45
N PRO A 83 2.95 -9.55 17.38
CA PRO A 83 3.93 -8.85 16.56
C PRO A 83 3.28 -7.62 15.90
N ILE A 84 4.08 -6.54 15.70
CA ILE A 84 3.57 -5.28 15.19
C ILE A 84 4.40 -4.83 13.98
N VAL A 85 3.73 -4.34 12.96
CA VAL A 85 4.31 -3.64 11.82
C VAL A 85 3.83 -2.20 11.85
N VAL A 86 4.76 -1.25 11.97
CA VAL A 86 4.48 0.18 11.90
C VAL A 86 5.04 0.72 10.59
N ASN A 87 4.18 1.24 9.72
CA ASN A 87 4.59 1.86 8.47
C ASN A 87 4.48 3.38 8.58
N LYS A 88 5.62 4.08 8.47
CA LYS A 88 5.68 5.54 8.39
C LYS A 88 5.50 6.00 6.95
N TRP A 89 4.53 6.88 6.75
CA TRP A 89 4.13 7.39 5.45
C TRP A 89 3.75 8.88 5.49
N ALA A 90 3.52 9.47 4.31
CA ALA A 90 2.92 10.77 4.14
C ALA A 90 2.21 10.85 2.77
N SER A 91 1.18 11.68 2.65
CA SER A 91 0.39 11.84 1.41
C SER A 91 1.21 12.40 0.24
N TRP A 92 2.18 13.27 0.52
CA TRP A 92 3.08 13.87 -0.46
C TRP A 92 4.21 12.92 -0.92
N CYS A 93 4.40 11.78 -0.24
CA CYS A 93 5.48 10.84 -0.53
C CYS A 93 5.11 9.93 -1.71
N GLY A 94 5.70 10.16 -2.88
CA GLY A 94 5.48 9.35 -4.08
C GLY A 94 5.76 7.86 -3.89
N PRO A 95 6.94 7.46 -3.35
CA PRO A 95 7.23 6.06 -3.04
C PRO A 95 6.24 5.41 -2.06
N CYS A 96 5.74 6.16 -1.06
CA CYS A 96 4.70 5.67 -0.15
C CYS A 96 3.42 5.29 -0.91
N ARG A 97 2.99 6.13 -1.85
CA ARG A 97 1.84 5.85 -2.71
C ARG A 97 2.01 4.53 -3.47
N GLY A 98 3.22 4.26 -3.97
CA GLY A 98 3.53 3.03 -4.71
C GLY A 98 3.48 1.76 -3.85
N GLU A 99 3.71 1.83 -2.53
CA GLU A 99 3.70 0.67 -1.65
C GLU A 99 2.32 0.35 -1.05
N PHE A 100 1.37 1.29 -1.04
CA PHE A 100 0.08 1.08 -0.38
C PHE A 100 -0.70 -0.14 -0.88
N PRO A 101 -0.70 -0.52 -2.17
CA PRO A 101 -1.30 -1.78 -2.61
C PRO A 101 -0.71 -3.01 -1.91
N VAL A 102 0.62 -3.03 -1.67
CA VAL A 102 1.30 -4.10 -0.93
C VAL A 102 0.89 -4.10 0.55
N LEU A 103 0.75 -2.91 1.16
CA LEU A 103 0.26 -2.78 2.54
C LEU A 103 -1.20 -3.25 2.67
N GLN A 104 -2.04 -2.93 1.69
CA GLN A 104 -3.45 -3.35 1.64
C GLN A 104 -3.57 -4.87 1.61
N SER A 105 -2.95 -5.54 0.62
CA SER A 105 -3.00 -7.00 0.47
C SER A 105 -2.40 -7.72 1.68
N THR A 106 -1.23 -7.24 2.14
CA THR A 106 -0.49 -7.91 3.21
C THR A 106 -1.13 -7.72 4.57
N SER A 107 -1.71 -6.54 4.87
CA SER A 107 -2.45 -6.34 6.12
C SER A 107 -3.69 -7.21 6.22
N VAL A 108 -4.36 -7.52 5.12
CA VAL A 108 -5.45 -8.50 5.09
C VAL A 108 -4.94 -9.91 5.34
N LYS A 109 -3.85 -10.30 4.67
CA LYS A 109 -3.26 -11.65 4.80
C LYS A 109 -2.78 -11.95 6.23
N TYR A 110 -2.18 -10.98 6.89
CA TYR A 110 -1.54 -11.17 8.20
C TYR A 110 -2.33 -10.62 9.39
N GLY A 111 -3.35 -9.79 9.15
CA GLY A 111 -4.01 -8.99 10.18
C GLY A 111 -4.65 -9.76 11.35
N LYS A 112 -4.89 -11.07 11.20
CA LYS A 112 -5.31 -11.92 12.34
C LYS A 112 -4.18 -12.38 13.24
N ARG A 113 -2.92 -12.10 12.87
CA ARG A 113 -1.72 -12.57 13.61
C ARG A 113 -0.74 -11.45 13.92
N VAL A 114 -0.77 -10.39 13.13
CA VAL A 114 0.15 -9.25 13.18
C VAL A 114 -0.67 -7.97 13.23
N ALA A 115 -0.35 -7.10 14.17
CA ALA A 115 -0.92 -5.76 14.24
C ALA A 115 -0.27 -4.87 13.17
N PHE A 116 -1.08 -4.10 12.43
CA PHE A 116 -0.58 -3.07 11.54
C PHE A 116 -0.98 -1.70 12.06
N VAL A 117 -0.06 -0.74 12.02
CA VAL A 117 -0.29 0.65 12.44
C VAL A 117 0.39 1.57 11.44
N GLY A 118 -0.32 2.56 10.94
CA GLY A 118 0.27 3.66 10.17
C GLY A 118 0.87 4.71 11.11
N LEU A 119 1.93 5.37 10.66
CA LEU A 119 2.45 6.59 11.26
C LEU A 119 2.50 7.66 10.16
N ASP A 120 1.47 8.48 10.11
CA ASP A 120 1.37 9.61 9.19
C ASP A 120 2.21 10.76 9.73
N ALA A 121 3.35 11.04 9.09
CA ALA A 121 4.34 11.97 9.62
C ALA A 121 4.62 13.14 8.67
N SER A 122 4.76 14.34 9.22
CA SER A 122 5.02 15.58 8.46
C SER A 122 3.97 15.85 7.37
N ASP A 123 2.71 15.64 7.68
CA ASP A 123 1.59 15.77 6.75
C ASP A 123 0.49 16.68 7.28
N SER A 124 -0.44 17.08 6.42
CA SER A 124 -1.68 17.73 6.82
C SER A 124 -2.82 16.73 6.96
N ASP A 125 -3.70 16.89 7.93
CA ASP A 125 -4.85 16.00 8.14
C ASP A 125 -5.76 15.94 6.89
N SER A 126 -5.90 17.06 6.18
CA SER A 126 -6.70 17.14 4.96
C SER A 126 -6.12 16.28 3.84
N ASP A 127 -4.80 16.34 3.62
CA ASP A 127 -4.16 15.61 2.54
C ASP A 127 -3.99 14.13 2.89
N ALA A 128 -3.68 13.83 4.16
CA ALA A 128 -3.67 12.46 4.69
C ALA A 128 -5.05 11.79 4.55
N SER A 129 -6.15 12.52 4.88
CA SER A 129 -7.52 12.00 4.71
C SER A 129 -7.87 11.73 3.25
N LYS A 130 -7.51 12.64 2.32
CA LYS A 130 -7.71 12.42 0.88
C LYS A 130 -6.91 11.22 0.39
N PHE A 131 -5.67 11.08 0.86
CA PHE A 131 -4.82 9.96 0.53
C PHE A 131 -5.44 8.64 0.96
N LEU A 132 -5.88 8.52 2.22
CA LEU A 132 -6.56 7.31 2.73
C LEU A 132 -7.91 7.07 2.05
N GLY A 133 -8.55 8.10 1.49
CA GLY A 133 -9.73 7.94 0.63
C GLY A 133 -9.43 7.21 -0.68
N HIS A 134 -8.22 7.37 -1.22
CA HIS A 134 -7.76 6.68 -2.44
C HIS A 134 -7.07 5.35 -2.14
N PHE A 135 -6.41 5.24 -1.01
CA PHE A 135 -5.64 4.07 -0.58
C PHE A 135 -6.09 3.60 0.80
N PRO A 136 -7.34 3.13 0.96
CA PRO A 136 -7.84 2.71 2.26
C PRO A 136 -7.09 1.49 2.78
N VAL A 137 -6.90 1.43 4.12
CA VAL A 137 -6.19 0.34 4.81
C VAL A 137 -7.00 -0.23 5.97
N THR A 138 -6.70 -1.47 6.37
CA THR A 138 -7.43 -2.21 7.41
C THR A 138 -7.00 -1.87 8.84
N TYR A 139 -6.25 -0.78 9.03
CA TYR A 139 -5.68 -0.36 10.31
C TYR A 139 -5.69 1.17 10.44
N PRO A 140 -5.58 1.72 11.66
CA PRO A 140 -5.50 3.15 11.88
C PRO A 140 -4.11 3.70 11.57
N SER A 141 -4.02 5.01 11.32
CA SER A 141 -2.77 5.75 11.29
C SER A 141 -2.71 6.76 12.42
N LEU A 142 -1.61 6.74 13.16
CA LEU A 142 -1.28 7.75 14.18
C LEU A 142 -0.70 8.98 13.47
N VAL A 143 -1.22 10.17 13.78
CA VAL A 143 -0.81 11.43 13.16
C VAL A 143 0.34 12.06 13.94
N ASP A 144 1.51 12.13 13.33
CA ASP A 144 2.76 12.71 13.85
C ASP A 144 3.13 13.97 13.04
N ARG A 145 2.30 15.01 13.11
CA ARG A 145 2.41 16.22 12.27
C ARG A 145 3.80 16.81 12.16
N ASN A 146 4.51 16.84 13.29
CA ASN A 146 5.85 17.44 13.39
C ASN A 146 6.95 16.42 13.43
N SER A 147 6.67 15.15 13.10
CA SER A 147 7.62 14.04 13.13
C SER A 147 8.32 13.83 14.48
N HIS A 148 7.72 14.25 15.60
CA HIS A 148 8.34 14.10 16.93
C HIS A 148 8.40 12.62 17.36
N ILE A 149 7.37 11.83 16.99
CA ILE A 149 7.38 10.38 17.22
C ILE A 149 8.46 9.76 16.35
N ALA A 150 8.42 10.01 15.03
CA ALA A 150 9.39 9.46 14.07
C ALA A 150 10.84 9.80 14.43
N GLN A 151 11.12 11.04 14.88
CA GLN A 151 12.43 11.45 15.35
C GLN A 151 12.87 10.67 16.58
N SER A 152 11.97 10.48 17.57
CA SER A 152 12.28 9.74 18.78
C SER A 152 12.56 8.25 18.53
N LEU A 153 12.04 7.71 17.44
CA LEU A 153 12.28 6.34 16.99
C LEU A 153 13.50 6.20 16.07
N GLY A 154 14.20 7.31 15.76
CA GLY A 154 15.36 7.30 14.87
C GLY A 154 15.01 7.15 13.38
N ILE A 155 13.76 7.30 13.00
CA ILE A 155 13.27 7.13 11.61
C ILE A 155 12.79 8.45 10.97
N GLY A 156 13.19 9.60 11.50
CA GLY A 156 12.66 10.91 11.11
C GLY A 156 12.82 11.25 9.63
N ARG A 157 13.92 10.87 8.98
CA ARG A 157 14.32 11.37 7.66
C ARG A 157 13.84 10.53 6.46
N SER A 158 13.67 9.22 6.60
CA SER A 158 13.36 8.33 5.47
C SER A 158 11.87 8.09 5.29
N PHE A 159 11.37 8.20 4.05
CA PHE A 159 9.99 7.89 3.67
C PHE A 159 9.96 7.00 2.42
N PRO A 160 9.16 5.92 2.43
CA PRO A 160 8.55 5.31 3.61
C PRO A 160 9.58 4.61 4.50
N THR A 161 9.16 4.25 5.73
CA THR A 161 9.95 3.41 6.63
C THR A 161 9.02 2.45 7.36
N THR A 162 9.36 1.17 7.35
CA THR A 162 8.60 0.15 8.06
C THR A 162 9.40 -0.43 9.23
N MET A 163 8.81 -0.42 10.43
CA MET A 163 9.39 -0.98 11.65
C MET A 163 8.68 -2.28 12.00
N TYR A 164 9.45 -3.26 12.42
CA TYR A 164 8.98 -4.58 12.84
C TYR A 164 9.25 -4.76 14.31
N TYR A 165 8.20 -5.06 15.07
CA TYR A 165 8.27 -5.38 16.48
C TYR A 165 7.91 -6.85 16.70
N ASP A 166 8.61 -7.53 17.59
CA ASP A 166 8.20 -8.85 18.08
C ASP A 166 6.97 -8.73 19.01
N ALA A 167 6.42 -9.86 19.44
CA ALA A 167 5.27 -9.92 20.34
C ALA A 167 5.55 -9.32 21.73
N ARG A 168 6.80 -9.04 22.07
CA ARG A 168 7.20 -8.35 23.32
C ARG A 168 7.29 -6.84 23.14
N GLY A 169 7.00 -6.32 21.96
CA GLY A 169 7.10 -4.89 21.63
C GLY A 169 8.54 -4.41 21.41
N LYS A 170 9.50 -5.33 21.17
CA LYS A 170 10.89 -4.98 20.88
C LYS A 170 11.08 -4.84 19.37
N VAL A 171 11.69 -3.73 18.93
CA VAL A 171 12.08 -3.53 17.53
C VAL A 171 13.09 -4.58 17.10
N GLN A 172 12.80 -5.31 16.04
CA GLN A 172 13.66 -6.34 15.46
C GLN A 172 14.33 -5.88 14.17
N TYR A 173 13.65 -5.03 13.39
CA TYR A 173 14.17 -4.56 12.11
C TYR A 173 13.52 -3.24 11.70
N ILE A 174 14.25 -2.43 10.93
CA ILE A 174 13.77 -1.20 10.31
C ILE A 174 14.12 -1.26 8.83
N HIS A 175 13.10 -1.30 7.98
CA HIS A 175 13.23 -1.22 6.54
C HIS A 175 13.02 0.21 6.07
N GLN A 176 13.98 0.75 5.32
CA GLN A 176 13.87 2.07 4.70
C GLN A 176 13.62 1.92 3.19
N GLY A 177 12.67 2.67 2.69
CA GLY A 177 12.22 2.61 1.30
C GLY A 177 10.96 1.76 1.09
N PRO A 178 10.37 1.82 -0.13
CA PRO A 178 9.07 1.20 -0.40
C PRO A 178 9.20 -0.31 -0.60
N TYR A 179 8.17 -1.03 -0.16
CA TYR A 179 7.92 -2.40 -0.61
C TYR A 179 7.25 -2.39 -1.98
N THR A 180 7.86 -3.08 -2.94
CA THR A 180 7.36 -3.18 -4.32
C THR A 180 6.75 -4.53 -4.63
N SER A 181 6.75 -5.47 -3.67
CA SER A 181 6.11 -6.78 -3.82
C SER A 181 5.62 -7.34 -2.48
N ASP A 182 4.47 -8.00 -2.53
CA ASP A 182 3.88 -8.72 -1.40
C ASP A 182 4.83 -9.81 -0.87
N ALA A 183 5.55 -10.49 -1.77
CA ALA A 183 6.46 -11.57 -1.39
C ALA A 183 7.59 -11.08 -0.49
N LYS A 184 8.22 -9.93 -0.83
CA LYS A 184 9.29 -9.36 -0.01
C LYS A 184 8.77 -8.85 1.33
N PHE A 185 7.63 -8.16 1.33
CA PHE A 185 7.03 -7.67 2.58
C PHE A 185 6.61 -8.83 3.48
N ALA A 186 5.98 -9.87 2.91
CA ALA A 186 5.62 -11.07 3.64
C ALA A 186 6.85 -11.80 4.25
N ALA A 187 7.94 -11.91 3.50
CA ALA A 187 9.19 -12.51 4.00
C ALA A 187 9.75 -11.74 5.21
N ASP A 188 9.74 -10.40 5.15
CA ASP A 188 10.21 -9.57 6.26
C ASP A 188 9.26 -9.65 7.48
N ILE A 189 7.94 -9.76 7.29
CA ILE A 189 6.99 -10.03 8.37
C ILE A 189 7.26 -11.38 9.04
N GLU A 190 7.41 -12.45 8.25
CA GLU A 190 7.68 -13.79 8.79
C GLU A 190 9.00 -13.80 9.56
N ARG A 191 10.03 -13.16 9.03
CA ARG A 191 11.37 -13.15 9.63
C ARG A 191 11.43 -12.28 10.88
N TYR A 192 11.01 -11.03 10.79
CA TYR A 192 11.31 -10.04 11.82
C TYR A 192 10.17 -9.83 12.82
N ALA A 193 8.91 -9.89 12.37
CA ALA A 193 7.79 -9.76 13.29
C ALA A 193 7.42 -11.10 13.95
N LEU A 194 7.33 -12.17 13.14
CA LEU A 194 6.93 -13.51 13.61
C LEU A 194 8.10 -14.38 14.09
N GLY A 195 9.36 -13.94 13.88
CA GLY A 195 10.56 -14.65 14.34
C GLY A 195 10.79 -16.01 13.65
N ARG A 196 10.28 -16.18 12.42
CA ARG A 196 10.45 -17.42 11.66
C ARG A 196 11.68 -17.33 10.77
N PRO A 197 12.53 -18.36 10.68
CA PRO A 197 13.59 -18.39 9.70
C PRO A 197 12.99 -18.38 8.30
N SER A 198 13.57 -17.56 7.41
CA SER A 198 13.23 -17.48 5.96
C SER A 198 13.80 -18.66 5.22
#